data_aa553d648fc98e9a036cac96024843d8
#
_entry.id   aa553d648fc98e9a036cac96024843d8
#
_cell.length_a   1.000
_cell.length_b   1.000
_cell.length_c   1.000
_cell.angle_alpha   90.00
_cell.angle_beta   90.00
_cell.angle_gamma   90.00
#
_symmetry.space_group_name_H-M   'P 1'
#
loop_
_entity.id
_entity.type
_entity.pdbx_description
1 polymer ?
#
loop_
_entity_poly.entity_id
_entity_poly.type
_entity_poly.pdbx_seq_one_letter_code
_entity_poly.pdbx_strand_id
1 'polypeptide(L)'
;MTREISRQTFLRGAAGALAAGAFIGSGRASGEPVASGWDELSRSISGQVIQPNAPQFGSAKAIFNTNYNGLTPAAVVTATSVADVQKAMAFAAANNVKVAPRGGGHSYVGASTANGTMVLDLRQLPGGIDYDAATGQVTVAPATSLYAMHQVLAAAGRGIPTGTCPSVGAAGHALGGGLGAHSRHAGLMSDALRSATVVLPGGQTVTASASS
;
A
#
# COMPACT_ATOMS: atom_id res chain seq x y z
N MET A 1 7.07 19.31 -6.40
CA MET A 1 8.42 19.28 -5.81
C MET A 1 8.45 18.10 -4.83
N THR A 2 9.20 17.05 -5.14
CA THR A 2 9.38 15.89 -4.26
C THR A 2 10.48 16.23 -3.26
N ARG A 3 10.20 16.10 -1.98
CA ARG A 3 11.17 16.37 -0.91
C ARG A 3 11.88 15.07 -0.55
N GLU A 4 13.20 15.05 -0.61
CA GLU A 4 13.99 13.93 -0.13
C GLU A 4 14.13 13.99 1.40
N ILE A 5 14.01 12.84 2.05
CA ILE A 5 14.19 12.71 3.50
C ILE A 5 15.18 11.57 3.79
N SER A 6 16.05 11.75 4.78
CA SER A 6 17.00 10.73 5.17
C SER A 6 16.30 9.51 5.80
N ARG A 7 16.94 8.34 5.69
CA ARG A 7 16.48 7.09 6.31
C ARG A 7 16.21 7.25 7.81
N GLN A 8 17.09 7.99 8.52
CA GLN A 8 16.92 8.25 9.95
C GLN A 8 15.71 9.17 10.22
N THR A 9 15.48 10.18 9.40
CA THR A 9 14.33 11.09 9.53
C THR A 9 13.04 10.33 9.26
N PHE A 10 13.02 9.46 8.24
CA PHE A 10 11.88 8.59 7.94
C PHE A 10 11.58 7.64 9.12
N LEU A 11 12.60 6.95 9.64
CA LEU A 11 12.44 6.02 10.75
C LEU A 11 12.00 6.72 12.05
N ARG A 12 12.51 7.91 12.34
CA ARG A 12 12.07 8.72 13.50
C ARG A 12 10.63 9.19 13.34
N GLY A 13 10.22 9.59 12.14
CA GLY A 13 8.85 9.93 11.83
C GLY A 13 7.91 8.73 11.93
N ALA A 14 8.33 7.58 11.42
CA ALA A 14 7.59 6.32 11.52
C ALA A 14 7.50 5.81 12.97
N ALA A 15 8.57 5.94 13.77
CA ALA A 15 8.56 5.59 15.19
C ALA A 15 7.63 6.50 16.00
N GLY A 16 7.56 7.78 15.67
CA GLY A 16 6.60 8.71 16.27
C GLY A 16 5.14 8.35 15.94
N ALA A 17 4.88 7.94 14.71
CA ALA A 17 3.56 7.47 14.28
C ALA A 17 3.19 6.11 14.90
N LEU A 18 4.17 5.21 15.11
CA LEU A 18 3.98 3.93 15.79
C LEU A 18 3.77 4.10 17.30
N ALA A 19 4.44 5.06 17.94
CA ALA A 19 4.22 5.37 19.36
C ALA A 19 2.82 5.94 19.61
N ALA A 20 2.25 6.68 18.65
CA ALA A 20 0.84 7.09 18.70
C ALA A 20 -0.14 5.93 18.40
N GLY A 21 0.31 4.87 17.72
CA GLY A 21 -0.48 3.68 17.39
C GLY A 21 -0.44 2.56 18.45
N ALA A 22 0.47 2.62 19.43
CA ALA A 22 0.66 1.57 20.44
C ALA A 22 -0.35 1.61 21.61
N PHE A 23 -1.33 2.52 21.59
CA PHE A 23 -2.51 2.42 22.43
C PHE A 23 -3.59 1.58 21.75
N ILE A 24 -3.37 0.27 21.66
CA ILE A 24 -4.46 -0.70 21.57
C ILE A 24 -5.06 -0.82 22.97
N GLY A 25 -5.64 0.25 23.45
CA GLY A 25 -6.59 0.18 24.51
C GLY A 25 -7.87 -0.43 23.94
N SER A 26 -8.42 -1.43 24.62
CA SER A 26 -9.75 -2.03 24.41
C SER A 26 -10.90 -1.01 24.68
N GLY A 27 -10.72 0.24 24.27
CA GLY A 27 -11.76 1.24 24.24
C GLY A 27 -12.66 0.97 23.04
N ARG A 28 -13.92 0.60 23.26
CA ARG A 28 -14.97 0.72 22.26
C ARG A 28 -14.87 2.13 21.66
N ALA A 29 -14.40 2.21 20.43
CA ALA A 29 -14.56 3.41 19.63
C ALA A 29 -16.06 3.52 19.31
N SER A 30 -16.79 4.25 20.14
CA SER A 30 -18.07 4.83 19.79
C SER A 30 -17.80 5.99 18.83
N GLY A 31 -17.32 5.67 17.62
CA GLY A 31 -17.22 6.60 16.53
C GLY A 31 -18.58 6.66 15.86
N GLU A 32 -19.26 7.79 15.96
CA GLU A 32 -20.34 8.09 15.05
C GLU A 32 -19.87 7.91 13.61
N PRO A 33 -20.74 7.41 12.71
CA PRO A 33 -20.33 7.22 11.32
C PRO A 33 -19.95 8.58 10.72
N VAL A 34 -18.75 8.69 10.17
CA VAL A 34 -18.28 9.83 9.36
C VAL A 34 -19.05 9.82 8.04
N ALA A 35 -20.38 10.03 8.11
CA ALA A 35 -21.27 9.81 6.98
C ALA A 35 -21.21 10.94 5.93
N SER A 36 -20.72 12.14 6.29
CA SER A 36 -20.80 13.31 5.39
C SER A 36 -19.56 13.55 4.54
N GLY A 37 -18.41 13.02 4.87
CA GLY A 37 -17.16 13.29 4.17
C GLY A 37 -16.85 12.36 2.98
N TRP A 38 -17.43 11.14 2.95
CA TRP A 38 -17.14 10.17 1.88
C TRP A 38 -17.62 10.62 0.50
N ASP A 39 -18.73 11.33 0.43
CA ASP A 39 -19.27 11.86 -0.83
C ASP A 39 -18.39 13.00 -1.38
N GLU A 40 -17.79 13.81 -0.50
CA GLU A 40 -16.82 14.83 -0.89
C GLU A 40 -15.53 14.18 -1.42
N LEU A 41 -15.00 13.20 -0.71
CA LEU A 41 -13.86 12.42 -1.19
C LEU A 41 -14.16 11.80 -2.56
N SER A 42 -15.33 11.16 -2.71
CA SER A 42 -15.75 10.52 -3.95
C SER A 42 -15.78 11.48 -5.15
N ARG A 43 -16.23 12.72 -4.91
CA ARG A 43 -16.24 13.75 -5.97
C ARG A 43 -14.86 14.33 -6.26
N SER A 44 -13.93 14.22 -5.34
CA SER A 44 -12.59 14.83 -5.45
C SER A 44 -11.57 13.93 -6.16
N ILE A 45 -11.77 12.61 -6.17
CA ILE A 45 -10.84 11.63 -6.75
C ILE A 45 -11.33 11.13 -8.10
N SER A 46 -10.42 10.64 -8.93
CA SER A 46 -10.75 9.96 -10.20
C SER A 46 -11.09 8.48 -10.00
N GLY A 47 -10.67 7.90 -8.89
CA GLY A 47 -11.01 6.55 -8.47
C GLY A 47 -12.41 6.44 -7.87
N GLN A 48 -12.64 5.45 -7.01
CA GLN A 48 -13.95 5.19 -6.42
C GLN A 48 -13.88 5.12 -4.90
N VAL A 49 -14.93 5.57 -4.24
CA VAL A 49 -15.20 5.34 -2.80
C VAL A 49 -16.36 4.36 -2.70
N ILE A 50 -16.08 3.15 -2.24
CA ILE A 50 -17.04 2.04 -2.15
C ILE A 50 -17.39 1.85 -0.68
N GLN A 51 -18.59 2.26 -0.27
CA GLN A 51 -19.09 2.17 1.09
C GLN A 51 -19.84 0.84 1.34
N PRO A 52 -20.09 0.43 2.59
CA PRO A 52 -20.72 -0.85 2.94
C PRO A 52 -22.10 -1.11 2.32
N ASN A 53 -22.85 -0.06 1.96
CA ASN A 53 -24.16 -0.15 1.33
C ASN A 53 -24.09 -0.35 -0.21
N ALA A 54 -22.90 -0.27 -0.81
CA ALA A 54 -22.74 -0.44 -2.24
C ALA A 54 -22.77 -1.93 -2.64
N PRO A 55 -23.44 -2.30 -3.75
CA PRO A 55 -23.53 -3.70 -4.19
C PRO A 55 -22.18 -4.39 -4.37
N GLN A 56 -21.16 -3.65 -4.83
CA GLN A 56 -19.81 -4.14 -5.06
C GLN A 56 -18.93 -4.20 -3.80
N PHE A 57 -19.42 -3.75 -2.64
CA PHE A 57 -18.61 -3.67 -1.42
C PHE A 57 -18.02 -5.02 -0.99
N GLY A 58 -18.82 -6.10 -1.10
CA GLY A 58 -18.38 -7.45 -0.73
C GLY A 58 -17.13 -7.90 -1.52
N SER A 59 -17.12 -7.69 -2.83
CA SER A 59 -15.98 -8.00 -3.69
C SER A 59 -14.82 -7.01 -3.52
N ALA A 60 -15.13 -5.74 -3.32
CA ALA A 60 -14.11 -4.70 -3.14
C ALA A 60 -13.31 -4.89 -1.85
N LYS A 61 -13.95 -5.29 -0.74
CA LYS A 61 -13.26 -5.51 0.53
C LYS A 61 -12.48 -6.82 0.60
N ALA A 62 -12.79 -7.79 -0.25
CA ALA A 62 -12.19 -9.13 -0.22
C ALA A 62 -10.67 -9.07 -0.41
N ILE A 63 -9.96 -9.91 0.36
CA ILE A 63 -8.53 -10.11 0.27
C ILE A 63 -8.22 -11.60 0.10
N PHE A 64 -6.95 -11.93 -0.19
CA PHE A 64 -6.53 -13.31 -0.46
C PHE A 64 -6.83 -14.26 0.71
N ASN A 65 -6.55 -13.85 1.95
CA ASN A 65 -6.84 -14.67 3.12
C ASN A 65 -8.30 -14.48 3.55
N THR A 66 -9.12 -15.46 3.25
CA THR A 66 -10.57 -15.46 3.51
C THR A 66 -10.95 -15.40 5.00
N ASN A 67 -10.03 -15.69 5.92
CA ASN A 67 -10.25 -15.54 7.36
C ASN A 67 -10.61 -14.09 7.75
N TYR A 68 -10.24 -13.12 6.92
CA TYR A 68 -10.53 -11.70 7.14
C TYR A 68 -11.79 -11.19 6.42
N ASN A 69 -12.53 -12.05 5.70
CA ASN A 69 -13.74 -11.65 4.98
C ASN A 69 -14.87 -11.15 5.89
N GLY A 70 -14.85 -11.53 7.18
CA GLY A 70 -15.78 -11.02 8.19
C GLY A 70 -15.55 -9.57 8.59
N LEU A 71 -14.38 -8.99 8.28
CA LEU A 71 -14.08 -7.61 8.61
C LEU A 71 -14.87 -6.64 7.73
N THR A 72 -15.26 -5.50 8.32
CA THR A 72 -16.04 -4.47 7.64
C THR A 72 -15.30 -3.13 7.73
N PRO A 73 -14.50 -2.76 6.72
CA PRO A 73 -13.92 -1.43 6.62
C PRO A 73 -15.01 -0.36 6.45
N ALA A 74 -14.71 0.89 6.83
CA ALA A 74 -15.62 2.03 6.66
C ALA A 74 -15.86 2.33 5.17
N ALA A 75 -14.83 2.19 4.36
CA ALA A 75 -14.92 2.26 2.90
C ALA A 75 -13.70 1.56 2.24
N VAL A 76 -13.84 1.20 0.98
CA VAL A 76 -12.73 0.86 0.10
C VAL A 76 -12.57 1.99 -0.91
N VAL A 77 -11.41 2.63 -0.89
CA VAL A 77 -11.05 3.72 -1.81
C VAL A 77 -10.07 3.15 -2.83
N THR A 78 -10.50 3.04 -4.10
CA THR A 78 -9.62 2.66 -5.21
C THR A 78 -8.99 3.89 -5.80
N ALA A 79 -7.66 3.98 -5.74
CA ALA A 79 -6.91 5.09 -6.31
C ALA A 79 -6.44 4.76 -7.73
N THR A 80 -6.67 5.67 -8.66
CA THR A 80 -6.22 5.58 -10.06
C THR A 80 -5.08 6.54 -10.39
N SER A 81 -4.68 7.37 -9.41
CA SER A 81 -3.57 8.30 -9.55
C SER A 81 -2.90 8.56 -8.19
N VAL A 82 -1.67 9.08 -8.21
CA VAL A 82 -0.98 9.54 -6.99
C VAL A 82 -1.77 10.67 -6.32
N ALA A 83 -2.43 11.52 -7.10
CA ALA A 83 -3.29 12.58 -6.57
C ALA A 83 -4.49 12.02 -5.79
N ASP A 84 -5.07 10.90 -6.22
CA ASP A 84 -6.13 10.22 -5.47
C ASP A 84 -5.62 9.71 -4.12
N VAL A 85 -4.41 9.11 -4.13
CA VAL A 85 -3.76 8.64 -2.89
C VAL A 85 -3.53 9.81 -1.92
N GLN A 86 -3.01 10.93 -2.41
CA GLN A 86 -2.78 12.13 -1.61
C GLN A 86 -4.07 12.67 -0.98
N LYS A 87 -5.14 12.78 -1.78
CA LYS A 87 -6.46 13.25 -1.30
C LYS A 87 -7.07 12.28 -0.29
N ALA A 88 -6.99 10.97 -0.55
CA ALA A 88 -7.49 9.95 0.38
C ALA A 88 -6.72 9.99 1.72
N MET A 89 -5.40 10.14 1.69
CA MET A 89 -4.58 10.26 2.89
C MET A 89 -4.88 11.53 3.67
N ALA A 90 -5.01 12.67 2.99
CA ALA A 90 -5.39 13.94 3.62
C ALA A 90 -6.80 13.88 4.24
N PHE A 91 -7.75 13.28 3.53
CA PHE A 91 -9.10 13.03 4.04
C PHE A 91 -9.06 12.18 5.32
N ALA A 92 -8.31 11.07 5.29
CA ALA A 92 -8.19 10.18 6.44
C ALA A 92 -7.61 10.89 7.67
N ALA A 93 -6.57 11.71 7.46
CA ALA A 93 -5.96 12.50 8.52
C ALA A 93 -6.94 13.55 9.09
N ALA A 94 -7.64 14.28 8.23
CA ALA A 94 -8.61 15.31 8.65
C ALA A 94 -9.80 14.74 9.41
N ASN A 95 -10.21 13.50 9.11
CA ASN A 95 -11.38 12.85 9.70
C ASN A 95 -11.03 11.78 10.74
N ASN A 96 -9.76 11.68 11.16
CA ASN A 96 -9.27 10.67 12.10
C ASN A 96 -9.63 9.22 11.69
N VAL A 97 -9.64 8.94 10.40
CA VAL A 97 -9.90 7.60 9.86
C VAL A 97 -8.58 6.84 9.71
N LYS A 98 -8.51 5.63 10.27
CA LYS A 98 -7.34 4.75 10.08
C LYS A 98 -7.29 4.24 8.65
N VAL A 99 -6.09 4.17 8.08
CA VAL A 99 -5.87 3.69 6.70
C VAL A 99 -5.25 2.30 6.72
N ALA A 100 -5.82 1.39 5.91
CA ALA A 100 -5.24 0.09 5.58
C ALA A 100 -4.81 0.11 4.10
N PRO A 101 -3.54 0.37 3.77
CA PRO A 101 -3.09 0.35 2.39
C PRO A 101 -3.09 -1.07 1.83
N ARG A 102 -3.54 -1.22 0.58
CA ARG A 102 -3.63 -2.51 -0.11
C ARG A 102 -2.90 -2.47 -1.45
N GLY A 103 -1.82 -3.28 -1.56
CA GLY A 103 -1.26 -3.69 -2.84
C GLY A 103 -1.95 -4.96 -3.34
N GLY A 104 -1.28 -6.12 -3.34
CA GLY A 104 -1.88 -7.40 -3.75
C GLY A 104 -2.93 -7.99 -2.79
N GLY A 105 -3.06 -7.48 -1.57
CA GLY A 105 -4.01 -8.00 -0.59
C GLY A 105 -3.64 -9.36 0.03
N HIS A 106 -2.36 -9.71 0.06
CA HIS A 106 -1.84 -11.00 0.53
C HIS A 106 -1.33 -11.01 1.99
N SER A 107 -1.63 -10.00 2.79
CA SER A 107 -1.17 -9.97 4.17
C SER A 107 -1.67 -11.18 4.99
N TYR A 108 -0.76 -11.93 5.59
CA TYR A 108 -1.09 -13.05 6.46
C TYR A 108 -1.74 -12.63 7.78
N VAL A 109 -1.46 -11.40 8.21
CA VAL A 109 -2.01 -10.81 9.46
C VAL A 109 -3.16 -9.84 9.20
N GLY A 110 -3.70 -9.81 7.98
CA GLY A 110 -4.85 -8.97 7.63
C GLY A 110 -4.56 -7.47 7.55
N ALA A 111 -3.29 -7.03 7.45
CA ALA A 111 -2.91 -5.60 7.45
C ALA A 111 -3.51 -4.80 6.29
N SER A 112 -3.99 -5.46 5.23
CA SER A 112 -4.62 -4.83 4.06
C SER A 112 -6.13 -4.60 4.21
N THR A 113 -6.71 -4.87 5.39
CA THR A 113 -8.11 -4.60 5.73
C THR A 113 -8.29 -4.60 7.24
N ALA A 114 -9.23 -3.81 7.77
CA ALA A 114 -9.63 -3.87 9.18
C ALA A 114 -11.02 -3.22 9.37
N ASN A 115 -11.68 -3.53 10.48
CA ASN A 115 -12.96 -2.91 10.82
C ASN A 115 -12.82 -1.39 10.99
N GLY A 116 -13.72 -0.64 10.38
CA GLY A 116 -13.81 0.81 10.52
C GLY A 116 -12.65 1.58 9.85
N THR A 117 -11.78 0.93 9.10
CA THR A 117 -10.68 1.59 8.37
C THR A 117 -11.10 2.01 6.97
N MET A 118 -10.42 2.97 6.40
CA MET A 118 -10.39 3.20 4.95
C MET A 118 -9.37 2.24 4.35
N VAL A 119 -9.83 1.27 3.56
CA VAL A 119 -8.93 0.47 2.72
C VAL A 119 -8.53 1.31 1.53
N LEU A 120 -7.25 1.67 1.42
CA LEU A 120 -6.71 2.40 0.27
C LEU A 120 -6.12 1.40 -0.73
N ASP A 121 -6.89 1.10 -1.75
CA ASP A 121 -6.57 0.09 -2.75
C ASP A 121 -5.75 0.70 -3.90
N LEU A 122 -4.52 0.23 -4.05
CA LEU A 122 -3.54 0.74 -5.01
C LEU A 122 -3.45 -0.11 -6.29
N ARG A 123 -4.33 -1.11 -6.45
CA ARG A 123 -4.26 -2.04 -7.59
C ARG A 123 -4.54 -1.39 -8.94
N GLN A 124 -5.18 -0.22 -8.95
CA GLN A 124 -5.48 0.53 -10.17
C GLN A 124 -4.52 1.71 -10.42
N LEU A 125 -3.47 1.86 -9.61
CA LEU A 125 -2.47 2.88 -9.87
C LEU A 125 -1.72 2.57 -11.17
N PRO A 126 -1.58 3.56 -12.07
CA PRO A 126 -0.75 3.42 -13.26
C PRO A 126 0.73 3.32 -12.87
N GLY A 127 1.57 2.84 -13.79
CA GLY A 127 3.02 2.81 -13.61
C GLY A 127 3.67 1.56 -14.20
N GLY A 128 2.90 0.51 -14.43
CA GLY A 128 3.41 -0.67 -15.14
C GLY A 128 4.68 -1.26 -14.51
N ILE A 129 5.54 -1.78 -15.38
CA ILE A 129 6.88 -2.30 -15.06
C ILE A 129 7.83 -1.68 -16.08
N ASP A 130 8.77 -0.89 -15.60
CA ASP A 130 9.80 -0.26 -16.41
C ASP A 130 11.16 -0.83 -16.01
N TYR A 131 11.79 -1.59 -16.94
CA TYR A 131 13.11 -2.17 -16.75
C TYR A 131 14.14 -1.41 -17.58
N ASP A 132 15.07 -0.77 -16.90
CA ASP A 132 16.21 -0.10 -17.52
C ASP A 132 17.38 -1.08 -17.67
N ALA A 133 17.66 -1.49 -18.89
CA ALA A 133 18.74 -2.42 -19.21
C ALA A 133 20.16 -1.81 -18.99
N ALA A 134 20.29 -0.48 -19.03
CA ALA A 134 21.57 0.20 -18.84
C ALA A 134 22.01 0.18 -17.37
N THR A 135 21.05 0.35 -16.46
CA THR A 135 21.32 0.36 -15.00
C THR A 135 20.97 -0.97 -14.32
N GLY A 136 20.22 -1.84 -14.98
CA GLY A 136 19.69 -3.07 -14.40
C GLY A 136 18.60 -2.83 -13.34
N GLN A 137 18.03 -1.64 -13.29
CA GLN A 137 16.97 -1.30 -12.34
C GLN A 137 15.58 -1.59 -12.93
N VAL A 138 14.64 -1.94 -12.07
CA VAL A 138 13.23 -2.06 -12.42
C VAL A 138 12.40 -1.14 -11.53
N THR A 139 11.56 -0.32 -12.16
CA THR A 139 10.56 0.51 -11.46
C THR A 139 9.20 -0.13 -11.64
N VAL A 140 8.46 -0.29 -10.54
CA VAL A 140 7.15 -0.94 -10.55
C VAL A 140 6.12 -0.15 -9.76
N ALA A 141 4.86 -0.22 -10.17
CA ALA A 141 3.75 0.26 -9.37
C ALA A 141 3.60 -0.59 -8.08
N PRO A 142 3.10 -0.03 -6.97
CA PRO A 142 3.10 -0.72 -5.66
C PRO A 142 2.32 -2.03 -5.65
N ALA A 143 1.28 -2.15 -6.45
CA ALA A 143 0.45 -3.36 -6.54
C ALA A 143 0.85 -4.28 -7.71
N THR A 144 1.92 -3.97 -8.44
CA THR A 144 2.43 -4.86 -9.48
C THR A 144 2.61 -6.27 -8.94
N SER A 145 2.01 -7.26 -9.60
CA SER A 145 2.13 -8.64 -9.17
C SER A 145 3.53 -9.20 -9.38
N LEU A 146 3.99 -10.06 -8.49
CA LEU A 146 5.30 -10.70 -8.64
C LEU A 146 5.39 -11.45 -9.97
N TYR A 147 4.29 -12.09 -10.41
CA TYR A 147 4.25 -12.78 -11.70
C TYR A 147 4.57 -11.84 -12.86
N ALA A 148 3.87 -10.70 -12.96
CA ALA A 148 4.09 -9.74 -14.03
C ALA A 148 5.53 -9.19 -14.01
N MET A 149 6.06 -8.88 -12.83
CA MET A 149 7.44 -8.42 -12.67
C MET A 149 8.44 -9.48 -13.14
N HIS A 150 8.25 -10.74 -12.75
CA HIS A 150 9.11 -11.84 -13.18
C HIS A 150 9.07 -12.08 -14.70
N GLN A 151 7.89 -11.94 -15.34
CA GLN A 151 7.79 -12.08 -16.80
C GLN A 151 8.68 -11.06 -17.53
N VAL A 152 8.64 -9.79 -17.11
CA VAL A 152 9.47 -8.74 -17.74
C VAL A 152 10.95 -8.97 -17.47
N LEU A 153 11.33 -9.29 -16.23
CA LEU A 153 12.73 -9.51 -15.89
C LEU A 153 13.31 -10.77 -16.55
N ALA A 154 12.54 -11.87 -16.60
CA ALA A 154 12.96 -13.11 -17.25
C ALA A 154 13.18 -12.92 -18.76
N ALA A 155 12.34 -12.14 -19.45
CA ALA A 155 12.54 -11.79 -20.85
C ALA A 155 13.85 -11.02 -21.09
N ALA A 156 14.33 -10.29 -20.08
CA ALA A 156 15.63 -9.60 -20.10
C ALA A 156 16.79 -10.47 -19.57
N GLY A 157 16.58 -11.74 -19.26
CA GLY A 157 17.59 -12.63 -18.66
C GLY A 157 17.96 -12.22 -17.23
N ARG A 158 17.05 -11.58 -16.51
CA ARG A 158 17.24 -11.05 -15.14
C ARG A 158 16.25 -11.65 -14.16
N GLY A 159 16.56 -11.52 -12.88
CA GLY A 159 15.70 -11.91 -11.76
C GLY A 159 15.95 -11.06 -10.55
N ILE A 160 14.99 -11.08 -9.63
CA ILE A 160 15.08 -10.43 -8.33
C ILE A 160 14.57 -11.43 -7.27
N PRO A 161 15.18 -11.51 -6.07
CA PRO A 161 14.68 -12.40 -5.04
C PRO A 161 13.29 -11.96 -4.59
N THR A 162 12.32 -12.88 -4.67
CA THR A 162 10.95 -12.67 -4.21
C THR A 162 10.33 -13.98 -3.76
N GLY A 163 9.17 -13.90 -3.10
CA GLY A 163 8.29 -15.03 -2.88
C GLY A 163 7.73 -15.59 -4.20
N THR A 164 7.10 -16.75 -4.11
CA THR A 164 6.67 -17.56 -5.27
C THR A 164 5.20 -17.36 -5.66
N CYS A 165 4.39 -16.76 -4.80
CA CYS A 165 2.96 -16.57 -5.06
C CYS A 165 2.74 -15.49 -6.14
N PRO A 166 2.11 -15.84 -7.29
CA PRO A 166 2.09 -14.98 -8.48
C PRO A 166 1.32 -13.66 -8.28
N SER A 167 0.28 -13.65 -7.47
CA SER A 167 -0.62 -12.50 -7.27
C SER A 167 -0.22 -11.57 -6.10
N VAL A 168 0.87 -11.86 -5.41
CA VAL A 168 1.41 -10.97 -4.37
C VAL A 168 1.86 -9.64 -4.98
N GLY A 169 1.53 -8.53 -4.33
CA GLY A 169 1.93 -7.18 -4.78
C GLY A 169 3.33 -6.80 -4.31
N ALA A 170 4.10 -6.19 -5.20
CA ALA A 170 5.51 -5.87 -5.01
C ALA A 170 5.80 -5.04 -3.75
N ALA A 171 5.07 -3.93 -3.51
CA ALA A 171 5.36 -3.04 -2.40
C ALA A 171 5.13 -3.71 -1.04
N GLY A 172 3.99 -4.39 -0.84
CA GLY A 172 3.70 -5.08 0.42
C GLY A 172 4.72 -6.19 0.69
N HIS A 173 5.17 -6.89 -0.36
CA HIS A 173 6.17 -7.94 -0.26
C HIS A 173 7.55 -7.38 0.13
N ALA A 174 8.01 -6.33 -0.54
CA ALA A 174 9.27 -5.66 -0.23
C ALA A 174 9.29 -5.08 1.19
N LEU A 175 8.19 -4.45 1.63
CA LEU A 175 8.05 -3.89 2.99
C LEU A 175 8.04 -4.98 4.08
N GLY A 176 7.58 -6.19 3.76
CA GLY A 176 7.66 -7.36 4.63
C GLY A 176 9.00 -8.14 4.55
N GLY A 177 9.99 -7.58 3.86
CA GLY A 177 11.30 -8.21 3.62
C GLY A 177 11.38 -8.90 2.27
N GLY A 178 10.35 -9.63 1.85
CA GLY A 178 10.34 -10.30 0.54
C GLY A 178 11.15 -11.59 0.49
N LEU A 179 10.94 -12.49 1.45
CA LEU A 179 11.56 -13.81 1.51
C LEU A 179 11.01 -14.73 0.43
N GLY A 180 11.89 -15.52 -0.20
CA GLY A 180 11.53 -16.53 -1.19
C GLY A 180 12.57 -17.61 -1.40
N ALA A 181 12.36 -18.47 -2.39
CA ALA A 181 13.21 -19.63 -2.67
C ALA A 181 14.67 -19.27 -2.98
N HIS A 182 14.90 -18.12 -3.57
CA HIS A 182 16.25 -17.65 -3.93
C HIS A 182 16.95 -16.85 -2.84
N SER A 183 16.29 -16.60 -1.68
CA SER A 183 16.84 -15.69 -0.66
C SER A 183 18.15 -16.17 -0.05
N ARG A 184 18.41 -17.49 0.01
CA ARG A 184 19.72 -18.01 0.46
C ARG A 184 20.89 -17.56 -0.41
N HIS A 185 20.64 -17.33 -1.72
CA HIS A 185 21.65 -16.95 -2.68
C HIS A 185 21.69 -15.44 -2.92
N ALA A 186 20.53 -14.80 -3.01
CA ALA A 186 20.36 -13.45 -3.52
C ALA A 186 19.83 -12.44 -2.47
N GLY A 187 19.68 -12.84 -1.22
CA GLY A 187 19.12 -11.98 -0.17
C GLY A 187 17.60 -11.84 -0.26
N LEU A 188 17.07 -10.81 0.37
CA LEU A 188 15.64 -10.47 0.38
C LEU A 188 15.32 -9.47 -0.74
N MET A 189 14.04 -9.37 -1.11
CA MET A 189 13.60 -8.32 -2.04
C MET A 189 13.90 -6.92 -1.49
N SER A 190 13.78 -6.73 -0.18
CA SER A 190 14.12 -5.47 0.50
C SER A 190 15.59 -5.07 0.35
N ASP A 191 16.50 -6.04 0.23
CA ASP A 191 17.93 -5.75 0.04
C ASP A 191 18.21 -5.19 -1.37
N ALA A 192 17.35 -5.53 -2.33
CA ALA A 192 17.42 -5.00 -3.70
C ALA A 192 16.69 -3.66 -3.87
N LEU A 193 15.94 -3.19 -2.87
CA LEU A 193 15.18 -1.94 -2.96
C LEU A 193 16.12 -0.73 -2.96
N ARG A 194 16.05 0.09 -4.00
CA ARG A 194 16.88 1.29 -4.16
C ARG A 194 16.18 2.53 -3.64
N SER A 195 14.93 2.72 -4.03
CA SER A 195 14.12 3.85 -3.60
C SER A 195 12.63 3.52 -3.63
N ALA A 196 11.84 4.30 -2.93
CA ALA A 196 10.39 4.23 -2.96
C ALA A 196 9.78 5.63 -2.91
N THR A 197 8.73 5.86 -3.69
CA THR A 197 7.87 7.02 -3.54
C THR A 197 6.81 6.71 -2.50
N VAL A 198 6.70 7.54 -1.47
CA VAL A 198 5.82 7.36 -0.32
C VAL A 198 4.91 8.56 -0.17
N VAL A 199 3.62 8.32 0.00
CA VAL A 199 2.65 9.36 0.40
C VAL A 199 2.48 9.31 1.91
N LEU A 200 2.82 10.40 2.58
CA LEU A 200 2.73 10.54 4.04
C LEU A 200 1.27 10.78 4.49
N PRO A 201 0.95 10.62 5.80
CA PRO A 201 -0.40 10.82 6.32
C PRO A 201 -1.04 12.16 5.96
N GLY A 202 -0.26 13.24 5.82
CA GLY A 202 -0.74 14.55 5.38
C GLY A 202 -0.91 14.72 3.86
N GLY A 203 -0.76 13.64 3.07
CA GLY A 203 -0.84 13.69 1.61
C GLY A 203 0.44 14.17 0.91
N GLN A 204 1.48 14.49 1.64
CA GLN A 204 2.78 14.88 1.07
C GLN A 204 3.47 13.67 0.44
N THR A 205 4.10 13.87 -0.72
CA THR A 205 4.89 12.84 -1.39
C THR A 205 6.37 13.05 -1.12
N VAL A 206 7.06 11.99 -0.74
CA VAL A 206 8.51 11.95 -0.52
C VAL A 206 9.13 10.79 -1.28
N THR A 207 10.38 10.92 -1.68
CA THR A 207 11.20 9.80 -2.14
C THR A 207 12.11 9.36 -1.01
N ALA A 208 12.05 8.10 -0.65
CA ALA A 208 12.92 7.49 0.34
C ALA A 208 13.96 6.61 -0.37
N SER A 209 15.24 6.75 0.00
CA SER A 209 16.35 5.96 -0.53
C SER A 209 17.39 5.71 0.58
N ALA A 210 18.44 4.95 0.28
CA ALA A 210 19.53 4.72 1.22
C ALA A 210 20.38 5.99 1.47
N SER A 211 20.35 6.95 0.54
CA SER A 211 21.16 8.18 0.56
C SER A 211 20.37 9.43 0.94
N SER A 212 19.05 9.33 1.11
CA SER A 212 18.16 10.46 1.45
C SER A 212 17.46 10.26 2.78
#